data_95a64097b4f9a57b7812eea3896f4d55
#
_entry.id   95a64097b4f9a57b7812eea3896f4d55
#
_cell.length_a   1.000
_cell.length_b   1.000
_cell.length_c   1.000
_cell.angle_alpha   90.00
_cell.angle_beta   90.00
_cell.angle_gamma   90.00
#
_symmetry.space_group_name_H-M   'P 1'
#
loop_
_entity.id
_entity.type
_entity.pdbx_description
1 polymer ?
#
loop_
_entity_poly.entity_id
_entity_poly.type
_entity_poly.pdbx_seq_one_letter_code
_entity_poly.pdbx_strand_id
1 'polypeptide(L)'
;MIDKRQLLAGLGVMVTSTALAQIHSPTPPGRKQIPQRRAKTTKLFKAPEFYPNALAIPDHGEAGIWIAQQKLKGIQASGSGVPEQPGPDQVWLMDWNGKLLKTYASASQVTSGLAVSDTSLYVLANNETDYPPPYTGVHNLDVKTGKTRWVKQIPLGGGGTHGAQWHDGKLWVIASRLNCMIRVDPESWTCDYAIRIRNDTPDTVRSHDMTFDDQGFIWLATANSSKSYAEGVQGMSKYDPKTGEVLEQVTLEPGSCDPHGLGFYRGAFIGCDAGHHPGWPDKDGPGVGWIFRIELI
;
A
#
# COMPACT_ATOMS: atom_id res chain seq x y z
N MET A 1 -1.38 -8.72 62.30
CA MET A 1 -0.89 -7.49 61.64
C MET A 1 0.27 -7.92 60.76
N ILE A 2 0.04 -8.02 59.46
CA ILE A 2 1.06 -8.42 58.49
C ILE A 2 1.70 -7.13 57.97
N ASP A 3 2.99 -7.04 58.17
CA ASP A 3 3.81 -5.88 57.78
C ASP A 3 3.79 -5.67 56.27
N LYS A 4 3.32 -4.49 55.83
CA LYS A 4 3.20 -4.09 54.42
C LYS A 4 4.53 -3.92 53.69
N ARG A 5 5.66 -4.22 54.28
CA ARG A 5 6.99 -4.03 53.71
C ARG A 5 7.58 -5.28 53.06
N GLN A 6 6.92 -6.42 53.08
CA GLN A 6 7.42 -7.67 52.51
C GLN A 6 6.75 -8.07 51.18
N LEU A 7 5.89 -7.25 50.58
CA LEU A 7 5.17 -7.59 49.35
C LEU A 7 5.77 -6.94 48.06
N LEU A 8 6.99 -6.46 48.12
CA LEU A 8 7.63 -5.80 46.98
C LEU A 8 8.91 -6.49 46.46
N ALA A 9 9.15 -7.71 46.87
CA ALA A 9 10.28 -8.50 46.40
C ALA A 9 9.78 -9.76 45.69
N GLY A 10 9.42 -9.65 44.42
CA GLY A 10 9.07 -10.83 43.65
C GLY A 10 8.40 -10.65 42.29
N LEU A 11 8.28 -9.44 41.77
CA LEU A 11 7.93 -9.25 40.35
C LEU A 11 9.21 -9.03 39.57
N GLY A 12 9.91 -10.10 39.32
CA GLY A 12 10.86 -10.20 38.25
C GLY A 12 10.12 -10.01 36.94
N VAL A 13 10.13 -8.79 36.42
CA VAL A 13 9.69 -8.53 35.05
C VAL A 13 10.65 -9.31 34.16
N MET A 14 10.23 -10.48 33.68
CA MET A 14 10.81 -11.06 32.49
C MET A 14 10.55 -10.07 31.36
N VAL A 15 11.48 -9.19 31.12
CA VAL A 15 11.57 -8.47 29.86
C VAL A 15 11.98 -9.53 28.85
N THR A 16 10.97 -10.21 28.29
CA THR A 16 11.18 -10.88 27.02
C THR A 16 11.70 -9.79 26.08
N SER A 17 12.92 -9.92 25.65
CA SER A 17 13.51 -9.08 24.62
C SER A 17 12.70 -9.29 23.33
N THR A 18 11.58 -8.58 23.23
CA THR A 18 10.99 -8.33 21.92
C THR A 18 12.08 -7.61 21.15
N ALA A 19 12.58 -8.25 20.11
CA ALA A 19 13.51 -7.62 19.20
C ALA A 19 12.88 -6.28 18.78
N LEU A 20 13.43 -5.20 19.27
CA LEU A 20 13.00 -3.86 18.86
C LEU A 20 13.30 -3.76 17.37
N ALA A 21 12.28 -3.64 16.57
CA ALA A 21 12.42 -3.37 15.15
C ALA A 21 13.36 -2.17 14.98
N GLN A 22 14.41 -2.33 14.19
CA GLN A 22 15.29 -1.21 13.89
C GLN A 22 14.52 -0.21 13.02
N ILE A 23 14.21 0.96 13.59
CA ILE A 23 13.62 2.05 12.83
C ILE A 23 14.77 2.82 12.19
N HIS A 24 14.91 2.67 10.88
CA HIS A 24 15.85 3.47 10.11
C HIS A 24 15.19 4.81 9.77
N SER A 25 15.67 5.87 10.39
CA SER A 25 15.31 7.23 9.99
C SER A 25 16.17 7.63 8.80
N PRO A 26 15.60 8.25 7.77
CA PRO A 26 16.40 8.86 6.72
C PRO A 26 17.35 9.90 7.34
N THR A 27 18.55 9.99 6.79
CA THR A 27 19.64 10.85 7.28
C THR A 27 19.18 12.25 7.64
N PRO A 28 19.51 12.78 8.84
CA PRO A 28 19.22 14.17 9.15
C PRO A 28 19.97 15.11 8.19
N PRO A 29 19.52 16.31 7.99
CA PRO A 29 19.85 17.14 6.85
C PRO A 29 21.24 17.80 6.92
N GLY A 30 22.21 17.17 6.28
CA GLY A 30 23.08 17.92 5.37
C GLY A 30 22.50 17.60 3.99
N ARG A 31 21.47 18.33 3.57
CA ARG A 31 20.58 17.92 2.48
C ARG A 31 21.35 17.64 1.20
N LYS A 32 21.73 16.39 0.96
CA LYS A 32 22.01 15.93 -0.40
C LYS A 32 20.78 16.24 -1.23
N GLN A 33 20.95 16.95 -2.30
CA GLN A 33 19.87 17.18 -3.24
C GLN A 33 19.45 15.80 -3.79
N ILE A 34 18.23 15.39 -3.51
CA ILE A 34 17.71 14.12 -3.99
C ILE A 34 17.55 14.23 -5.51
N PRO A 35 18.10 13.29 -6.28
CA PRO A 35 17.90 13.23 -7.72
C PRO A 35 16.42 13.28 -8.08
N GLN A 36 16.10 14.08 -9.08
CA GLN A 36 14.74 14.24 -9.59
C GLN A 36 14.66 13.63 -10.97
N ARG A 37 13.59 12.88 -11.23
CA ARG A 37 13.25 12.34 -12.54
C ARG A 37 11.82 12.67 -12.88
N ARG A 38 11.48 12.58 -14.14
CA ARG A 38 10.10 12.71 -14.62
C ARG A 38 9.59 11.35 -15.07
N ALA A 39 8.29 11.20 -15.07
CA ALA A 39 7.63 10.03 -15.62
C ALA A 39 6.31 10.42 -16.27
N LYS A 40 5.88 9.61 -17.19
CA LYS A 40 4.55 9.66 -17.81
C LYS A 40 3.87 8.31 -17.66
N THR A 41 2.55 8.28 -17.83
CA THR A 41 1.78 7.06 -17.80
C THR A 41 1.16 6.74 -19.14
N THR A 42 1.02 5.45 -19.43
CA THR A 42 0.33 4.93 -20.62
C THR A 42 -0.75 3.97 -20.15
N LYS A 43 -2.01 4.27 -20.48
CA LYS A 43 -3.17 3.42 -20.16
C LYS A 43 -3.06 2.07 -20.86
N LEU A 44 -3.30 0.99 -20.14
CA LEU A 44 -3.27 -0.39 -20.64
C LEU A 44 -4.69 -0.92 -20.83
N PHE A 45 -5.44 -1.08 -19.75
CA PHE A 45 -6.82 -1.55 -19.73
C PHE A 45 -7.55 -1.03 -18.50
N LYS A 46 -8.88 -1.12 -18.51
CA LYS A 46 -9.71 -0.73 -17.36
C LYS A 46 -9.87 -1.86 -16.36
N ALA A 47 -9.92 -1.52 -15.09
CA ALA A 47 -10.39 -2.43 -14.05
C ALA A 47 -11.84 -2.87 -14.33
N PRO A 48 -12.26 -4.05 -13.80
CA PRO A 48 -13.62 -4.56 -14.05
C PRO A 48 -14.74 -3.65 -13.53
N GLU A 49 -14.49 -3.00 -12.41
CA GLU A 49 -15.43 -2.06 -11.77
C GLU A 49 -14.69 -0.82 -11.27
N PHE A 50 -15.45 0.11 -10.69
CA PHE A 50 -14.90 1.35 -10.14
C PHE A 50 -13.91 1.12 -9.01
N TYR A 51 -13.00 2.04 -8.86
CA TYR A 51 -12.13 2.25 -7.73
C TYR A 51 -11.14 1.10 -7.43
N PRO A 52 -10.31 0.67 -8.41
CA PRO A 52 -9.17 -0.17 -8.12
C PRO A 52 -8.18 0.65 -7.25
N ASN A 53 -7.85 0.15 -6.07
CA ASN A 53 -7.10 0.93 -5.09
C ASN A 53 -5.74 0.33 -4.71
N ALA A 54 -5.49 -0.91 -5.05
CA ALA A 54 -4.19 -1.56 -4.88
C ALA A 54 -3.98 -2.62 -5.94
N LEU A 55 -2.73 -2.97 -6.18
CA LEU A 55 -2.40 -4.08 -7.06
C LEU A 55 -1.21 -4.89 -6.53
N ALA A 56 -1.14 -6.16 -6.95
CA ALA A 56 0.00 -7.03 -6.67
C ALA A 56 0.30 -7.91 -7.87
N ILE A 57 1.58 -8.05 -8.18
CA ILE A 57 2.06 -8.88 -9.26
C ILE A 57 2.82 -10.05 -8.62
N PRO A 58 2.45 -11.32 -8.90
CA PRO A 58 3.21 -12.47 -8.43
C PRO A 58 4.66 -12.44 -8.96
N ASP A 59 5.60 -12.99 -8.21
CA ASP A 59 7.01 -13.09 -8.62
C ASP A 59 7.16 -13.78 -9.99
N HIS A 60 6.27 -14.72 -10.27
CA HIS A 60 6.15 -15.38 -11.58
C HIS A 60 5.00 -14.80 -12.40
N GLY A 61 4.99 -13.48 -12.56
CA GLY A 61 3.89 -12.65 -13.10
C GLY A 61 3.24 -13.04 -14.42
N GLU A 62 3.51 -14.24 -14.93
CA GLU A 62 2.90 -14.78 -16.16
C GLU A 62 1.38 -14.96 -16.04
N ALA A 63 0.88 -15.22 -14.83
CA ALA A 63 -0.54 -15.39 -14.58
C ALA A 63 -1.36 -14.10 -14.67
N GLY A 64 -0.71 -12.94 -14.65
CA GLY A 64 -1.37 -11.65 -14.70
C GLY A 64 -1.18 -10.82 -13.43
N ILE A 65 -2.13 -9.93 -13.18
CA ILE A 65 -2.08 -8.94 -12.11
C ILE A 65 -3.30 -9.09 -11.19
N TRP A 66 -3.07 -9.11 -9.89
CA TRP A 66 -4.11 -9.01 -8.89
C TRP A 66 -4.41 -7.53 -8.58
N ILE A 67 -5.69 -7.19 -8.49
CA ILE A 67 -6.17 -5.83 -8.26
C ILE A 67 -7.20 -5.88 -7.14
N ALA A 68 -7.05 -5.01 -6.13
CA ALA A 68 -8.03 -4.86 -5.07
C ALA A 68 -8.90 -3.63 -5.30
N GLN A 69 -10.20 -3.82 -5.15
CA GLN A 69 -11.20 -2.76 -5.20
C GLN A 69 -11.48 -2.24 -3.79
N GLN A 70 -11.54 -0.93 -3.67
CA GLN A 70 -12.19 -0.30 -2.53
C GLN A 70 -13.61 0.10 -2.90
N LYS A 71 -14.61 -0.52 -2.29
CA LYS A 71 -15.99 -0.08 -2.47
C LYS A 71 -16.29 1.13 -1.60
N LEU A 72 -16.62 2.22 -2.25
CA LEU A 72 -16.95 3.46 -1.56
C LEU A 72 -18.38 3.42 -1.03
N LYS A 73 -18.56 3.86 0.21
CA LYS A 73 -19.86 3.90 0.91
C LYS A 73 -20.04 5.21 1.65
N GLY A 74 -21.27 5.62 1.84
CA GLY A 74 -21.64 6.78 2.65
C GLY A 74 -20.89 8.05 2.23
N ILE A 75 -20.26 8.72 3.19
CA ILE A 75 -19.56 10.00 2.98
C ILE A 75 -18.43 9.88 1.94
N GLN A 76 -17.73 8.73 1.88
CA GLN A 76 -16.67 8.54 0.90
C GLN A 76 -17.22 8.53 -0.53
N ALA A 77 -18.30 7.83 -0.77
CA ALA A 77 -18.96 7.80 -2.08
C ALA A 77 -19.44 9.21 -2.48
N SER A 78 -20.14 9.89 -1.59
CA SER A 78 -20.67 11.24 -1.86
C SER A 78 -19.58 12.28 -2.10
N GLY A 79 -18.46 12.19 -1.38
CA GLY A 79 -17.32 13.10 -1.52
C GLY A 79 -16.50 12.88 -2.79
N SER A 80 -16.50 11.68 -3.34
CA SER A 80 -15.75 11.33 -4.56
C SER A 80 -16.55 11.50 -5.85
N GLY A 81 -17.87 11.68 -5.76
CA GLY A 81 -18.76 11.65 -6.92
C GLY A 81 -18.96 10.26 -7.54
N VAL A 82 -18.42 9.22 -6.91
CA VAL A 82 -18.62 7.81 -7.33
C VAL A 82 -19.92 7.30 -6.73
N PRO A 83 -20.76 6.58 -7.48
CA PRO A 83 -21.94 5.94 -6.91
C PRO A 83 -21.60 5.00 -5.76
N GLU A 84 -22.44 4.97 -4.74
CA GLU A 84 -22.30 4.03 -3.63
C GLU A 84 -22.29 2.58 -4.15
N GLN A 85 -21.31 1.80 -3.70
CA GLN A 85 -21.11 0.44 -4.17
C GLN A 85 -21.45 -0.56 -3.05
N PRO A 86 -22.61 -1.26 -3.13
CA PRO A 86 -22.99 -2.22 -2.10
C PRO A 86 -22.12 -3.48 -2.14
N GLY A 87 -22.15 -4.23 -1.04
CA GLY A 87 -21.47 -5.51 -0.90
C GLY A 87 -20.02 -5.41 -0.40
N PRO A 88 -19.31 -6.53 -0.34
CA PRO A 88 -17.92 -6.59 0.09
C PRO A 88 -16.97 -6.02 -0.96
N ASP A 89 -15.81 -5.59 -0.52
CA ASP A 89 -14.69 -5.27 -1.40
C ASP A 89 -14.30 -6.50 -2.22
N GLN A 90 -13.73 -6.30 -3.39
CA GLN A 90 -13.37 -7.38 -4.32
C GLN A 90 -11.88 -7.39 -4.62
N VAL A 91 -11.40 -8.58 -4.97
CA VAL A 91 -10.05 -8.77 -5.51
C VAL A 91 -10.16 -9.51 -6.83
N TRP A 92 -9.58 -8.96 -7.87
CA TRP A 92 -9.63 -9.50 -9.23
C TRP A 92 -8.27 -9.99 -9.68
N LEU A 93 -8.24 -11.10 -10.39
CA LEU A 93 -7.09 -11.49 -11.21
C LEU A 93 -7.41 -11.15 -12.67
N MET A 94 -6.58 -10.32 -13.27
CA MET A 94 -6.65 -9.92 -14.68
C MET A 94 -5.45 -10.47 -15.44
N ASP A 95 -5.63 -10.91 -16.69
CA ASP A 95 -4.49 -11.13 -17.55
C ASP A 95 -3.92 -9.80 -18.10
N TRP A 96 -2.78 -9.88 -18.76
CA TRP A 96 -2.11 -8.69 -19.32
C TRP A 96 -2.83 -8.04 -20.52
N ASN A 97 -3.91 -8.66 -21.01
CA ASN A 97 -4.79 -8.11 -22.05
C ASN A 97 -6.05 -7.50 -21.45
N GLY A 98 -6.19 -7.45 -20.13
CA GLY A 98 -7.35 -6.89 -19.44
C GLY A 98 -8.53 -7.83 -19.33
N LYS A 99 -8.34 -9.15 -19.53
CA LYS A 99 -9.38 -10.15 -19.32
C LYS A 99 -9.47 -10.54 -17.86
N LEU A 100 -10.66 -10.46 -17.28
CA LEU A 100 -10.95 -10.96 -15.93
C LEU A 100 -10.87 -12.49 -15.88
N LEU A 101 -9.99 -13.00 -15.02
CA LEU A 101 -9.77 -14.45 -14.83
C LEU A 101 -10.41 -14.98 -13.57
N LYS A 102 -10.37 -14.19 -12.46
CA LYS A 102 -10.95 -14.57 -11.17
C LYS A 102 -11.49 -13.36 -10.43
N THR A 103 -12.50 -13.59 -9.60
CA THR A 103 -13.03 -12.62 -8.65
C THR A 103 -13.18 -13.27 -7.29
N TYR A 104 -12.65 -12.63 -6.25
CA TYR A 104 -12.84 -13.02 -4.87
C TYR A 104 -13.47 -11.86 -4.09
N ALA A 105 -14.39 -12.18 -3.19
CA ALA A 105 -14.90 -11.22 -2.22
C ALA A 105 -13.96 -11.19 -0.99
N SER A 106 -13.69 -10.01 -0.46
CA SER A 106 -12.99 -9.82 0.79
C SER A 106 -13.93 -9.19 1.81
N ALA A 107 -13.88 -9.67 3.06
CA ALA A 107 -14.62 -9.03 4.15
C ALA A 107 -14.00 -7.69 4.59
N SER A 108 -12.85 -7.32 4.04
CA SER A 108 -12.21 -6.01 4.30
C SER A 108 -13.12 -4.85 3.91
N GLN A 109 -12.95 -3.74 4.59
CA GLN A 109 -13.60 -2.48 4.27
C GLN A 109 -12.52 -1.41 4.04
N VAL A 110 -12.74 -0.53 3.07
CA VAL A 110 -11.76 0.49 2.71
C VAL A 110 -10.42 -0.15 2.29
N THR A 111 -10.50 -1.14 1.41
CA THR A 111 -9.31 -1.86 0.94
C THR A 111 -8.37 -0.94 0.19
N SER A 112 -7.11 -0.91 0.59
CA SER A 112 -6.10 0.00 0.01
C SER A 112 -4.72 -0.62 -0.15
N GLY A 113 -4.54 -1.89 0.17
CA GLY A 113 -3.29 -2.62 -0.03
C GLY A 113 -3.53 -4.05 -0.46
N LEU A 114 -2.62 -4.55 -1.28
CA LEU A 114 -2.65 -5.94 -1.76
C LEU A 114 -1.23 -6.47 -1.92
N ALA A 115 -1.00 -7.67 -1.41
CA ALA A 115 0.23 -8.40 -1.70
C ALA A 115 -0.11 -9.86 -2.03
N VAL A 116 0.73 -10.50 -2.82
CA VAL A 116 0.53 -11.90 -3.24
C VAL A 116 1.80 -12.72 -3.05
N SER A 117 1.65 -13.88 -2.41
CA SER A 117 2.66 -14.95 -2.37
C SER A 117 2.15 -16.17 -3.15
N ASP A 118 2.94 -17.23 -3.21
CA ASP A 118 2.54 -18.47 -3.88
C ASP A 118 1.25 -19.09 -3.34
N THR A 119 0.93 -18.83 -2.08
CA THR A 119 -0.21 -19.45 -1.39
C THR A 119 -1.25 -18.49 -0.89
N SER A 120 -0.92 -17.20 -0.78
CA SER A 120 -1.73 -16.22 -0.07
C SER A 120 -1.92 -14.92 -0.84
N LEU A 121 -3.12 -14.36 -0.74
CA LEU A 121 -3.39 -12.96 -0.97
C LEU A 121 -3.53 -12.27 0.38
N TYR A 122 -2.80 -11.19 0.58
CA TYR A 122 -2.91 -10.32 1.74
C TYR A 122 -3.67 -9.06 1.30
N VAL A 123 -4.90 -8.94 1.75
CA VAL A 123 -5.78 -7.81 1.43
C VAL A 123 -5.82 -6.90 2.65
N LEU A 124 -5.37 -5.66 2.48
CA LEU A 124 -5.19 -4.72 3.56
C LEU A 124 -6.29 -3.67 3.58
N ALA A 125 -6.94 -3.54 4.73
CA ALA A 125 -7.97 -2.54 4.96
C ALA A 125 -7.37 -1.28 5.60
N ASN A 126 -7.51 -0.16 4.91
CA ASN A 126 -7.13 1.14 5.44
C ASN A 126 -8.21 1.66 6.37
N ASN A 127 -8.46 0.93 7.45
CA ASN A 127 -9.40 1.48 8.35
C ASN A 127 -8.86 1.92 9.64
N GLU A 128 -9.45 2.94 10.04
CA GLU A 128 -9.01 3.58 11.21
C GLU A 128 -10.06 3.65 12.28
N THR A 129 -11.24 4.05 12.01
CA THR A 129 -12.19 4.38 13.05
C THR A 129 -13.62 3.95 12.75
N ASP A 130 -13.94 3.83 11.47
CA ASP A 130 -15.34 3.69 11.06
C ASP A 130 -15.81 2.24 10.99
N TYR A 131 -14.89 1.30 10.98
CA TYR A 131 -15.20 -0.13 10.87
C TYR A 131 -14.43 -0.94 11.93
N PRO A 132 -15.12 -1.63 12.84
CA PRO A 132 -14.46 -2.48 13.83
C PRO A 132 -13.89 -3.75 13.19
N PRO A 133 -12.99 -4.49 13.88
CA PRO A 133 -12.68 -5.85 13.47
C PRO A 133 -13.95 -6.69 13.33
N PRO A 134 -14.04 -7.61 12.36
CA PRO A 134 -12.97 -8.12 11.49
C PRO A 134 -12.80 -7.38 10.17
N TYR A 135 -13.41 -6.23 9.97
CA TYR A 135 -13.38 -5.52 8.69
C TYR A 135 -12.08 -4.77 8.42
N THR A 136 -11.25 -4.63 9.44
CA THR A 136 -9.96 -3.90 9.41
C THR A 136 -8.79 -4.83 9.53
N GLY A 137 -7.59 -4.35 9.21
CA GLY A 137 -6.34 -5.09 9.29
C GLY A 137 -6.00 -5.83 8.00
N VAL A 138 -5.25 -6.90 8.15
CA VAL A 138 -4.77 -7.74 7.05
C VAL A 138 -5.61 -9.00 6.99
N HIS A 139 -6.28 -9.19 5.86
CA HIS A 139 -7.05 -10.39 5.54
C HIS A 139 -6.17 -11.31 4.70
N ASN A 140 -5.85 -12.49 5.21
CA ASN A 140 -5.13 -13.49 4.45
C ASN A 140 -6.12 -14.42 3.76
N LEU A 141 -6.12 -14.40 2.44
CA LEU A 141 -6.95 -15.26 1.62
C LEU A 141 -6.08 -16.34 0.96
N ASP A 142 -6.62 -17.52 0.82
CA ASP A 142 -6.03 -18.56 -0.01
C ASP A 142 -6.05 -18.14 -1.48
N VAL A 143 -4.89 -18.08 -2.14
CA VAL A 143 -4.75 -17.56 -3.50
C VAL A 143 -5.50 -18.40 -4.55
N LYS A 144 -5.76 -19.69 -4.28
CA LYS A 144 -6.45 -20.58 -5.21
C LYS A 144 -7.96 -20.51 -5.08
N THR A 145 -8.47 -20.37 -3.85
CA THR A 145 -9.89 -20.48 -3.52
C THR A 145 -10.55 -19.17 -3.11
N GLY A 146 -9.77 -18.14 -2.75
CA GLY A 146 -10.27 -16.88 -2.21
C GLY A 146 -10.82 -16.97 -0.77
N LYS A 147 -10.75 -18.15 -0.12
CA LYS A 147 -11.22 -18.31 1.24
C LYS A 147 -10.31 -17.58 2.22
N THR A 148 -10.91 -16.77 3.09
CA THR A 148 -10.17 -16.14 4.19
C THR A 148 -9.69 -17.20 5.16
N ARG A 149 -8.39 -17.22 5.42
CA ARG A 149 -7.74 -18.10 6.40
C ARG A 149 -7.71 -17.47 7.77
N TRP A 150 -7.41 -16.19 7.83
CA TRP A 150 -7.37 -15.40 9.07
C TRP A 150 -7.41 -13.89 8.77
N VAL A 151 -7.73 -13.14 9.82
CA VAL A 151 -7.65 -11.67 9.84
C VAL A 151 -6.85 -11.25 11.06
N LYS A 152 -5.83 -10.42 10.86
CA LYS A 152 -4.95 -9.91 11.93
C LYS A 152 -4.72 -8.41 11.79
N GLN A 153 -4.57 -7.73 12.91
CA GLN A 153 -4.06 -6.36 12.89
C GLN A 153 -2.56 -6.37 12.58
N ILE A 154 -2.06 -5.29 11.98
CA ILE A 154 -0.62 -5.17 11.77
C ILE A 154 0.13 -5.14 13.10
N PRO A 155 1.35 -5.67 13.17
CA PRO A 155 2.20 -5.53 14.34
C PRO A 155 2.41 -4.06 14.71
N LEU A 156 2.83 -3.81 15.95
CA LEU A 156 3.11 -2.49 16.52
C LEU A 156 1.87 -1.63 16.83
N GLY A 157 0.67 -2.18 16.76
CA GLY A 157 -0.55 -1.47 17.13
C GLY A 157 -0.88 -0.26 16.25
N GLY A 158 -0.25 -0.17 15.09
CA GLY A 158 -0.50 0.92 14.16
C GLY A 158 -1.75 0.65 13.35
N GLY A 159 -2.86 1.28 13.65
CA GLY A 159 -4.01 1.29 12.77
C GLY A 159 -3.70 1.97 11.44
N GLY A 160 -4.48 1.70 10.41
CA GLY A 160 -4.32 2.27 9.07
C GLY A 160 -3.19 1.58 8.30
N THR A 161 -3.59 0.71 7.39
CA THR A 161 -2.69 0.11 6.41
C THR A 161 -2.98 0.73 5.05
N HIS A 162 -1.93 1.02 4.30
CA HIS A 162 -2.04 1.29 2.88
C HIS A 162 -1.41 0.15 2.08
N GLY A 163 -0.68 0.42 1.03
CA GLY A 163 -0.10 -0.56 0.15
C GLY A 163 0.72 -1.65 0.83
N ALA A 164 0.91 -2.74 0.13
CA ALA A 164 1.71 -3.87 0.58
C ALA A 164 2.42 -4.57 -0.57
N GLN A 165 3.55 -5.20 -0.26
CA GLN A 165 4.30 -6.03 -1.20
C GLN A 165 4.80 -7.29 -0.52
N TRP A 166 4.68 -8.42 -1.20
CA TRP A 166 5.39 -9.64 -0.84
C TRP A 166 6.78 -9.61 -1.47
N HIS A 167 7.83 -9.75 -0.66
CA HIS A 167 9.21 -9.75 -1.15
C HIS A 167 10.11 -10.58 -0.23
N ASP A 168 10.89 -11.49 -0.80
CA ASP A 168 11.85 -12.36 -0.08
C ASP A 168 11.23 -13.08 1.12
N GLY A 169 10.04 -13.67 0.94
CA GLY A 169 9.35 -14.42 2.00
C GLY A 169 8.76 -13.57 3.11
N LYS A 170 8.73 -12.26 2.97
CA LYS A 170 8.21 -11.31 3.95
C LYS A 170 7.09 -10.45 3.37
N LEU A 171 6.19 -10.03 4.25
CA LEU A 171 5.16 -9.06 3.93
C LEU A 171 5.62 -7.66 4.31
N TRP A 172 5.78 -6.80 3.32
CA TRP A 172 6.01 -5.39 3.53
C TRP A 172 4.68 -4.64 3.51
N VAL A 173 4.51 -3.70 4.44
CA VAL A 173 3.25 -2.96 4.63
C VAL A 173 3.53 -1.48 4.88
N ILE A 174 2.76 -0.62 4.26
CA ILE A 174 2.73 0.79 4.62
C ILE A 174 1.83 0.95 5.86
N ALA A 175 2.44 1.21 7.00
CA ALA A 175 1.76 1.54 8.25
C ALA A 175 1.52 3.05 8.31
N SER A 176 0.38 3.50 7.79
CA SER A 176 0.09 4.92 7.52
C SER A 176 0.15 5.79 8.76
N ARG A 177 -0.37 5.33 9.89
CA ARG A 177 -0.34 6.09 11.15
C ARG A 177 1.05 6.20 11.76
N LEU A 178 1.87 5.18 11.55
CA LEU A 178 3.27 5.20 11.99
C LEU A 178 4.17 5.94 11.01
N ASN A 179 3.64 6.24 9.82
CA ASN A 179 4.40 6.83 8.72
C ASN A 179 5.68 6.04 8.40
N CYS A 180 5.52 4.70 8.32
CA CYS A 180 6.60 3.76 8.10
C CYS A 180 6.20 2.69 7.09
N MET A 181 7.16 2.19 6.34
CA MET A 181 7.10 0.87 5.70
C MET A 181 7.64 -0.15 6.71
N ILE A 182 6.86 -1.13 7.06
CA ILE A 182 7.25 -2.19 8.00
C ILE A 182 7.39 -3.52 7.29
N ARG A 183 8.37 -4.32 7.71
CA ARG A 183 8.53 -5.70 7.26
C ARG A 183 7.99 -6.65 8.31
N VAL A 184 7.07 -7.50 7.90
CA VAL A 184 6.37 -8.44 8.79
C VAL A 184 6.71 -9.86 8.42
N ASP A 185 7.10 -10.64 9.41
CA ASP A 185 7.22 -12.09 9.26
C ASP A 185 5.81 -12.70 9.24
N PRO A 186 5.43 -13.42 8.16
CA PRO A 186 4.07 -13.91 8.00
C PRO A 186 3.69 -15.06 8.95
N GLU A 187 4.67 -15.79 9.48
CA GLU A 187 4.46 -16.92 10.38
C GLU A 187 4.31 -16.46 11.82
N SER A 188 5.29 -15.75 12.33
CA SER A 188 5.28 -15.22 13.72
C SER A 188 4.39 -13.99 13.86
N TRP A 189 4.05 -13.33 12.78
CA TRP A 189 3.30 -12.07 12.74
C TRP A 189 3.98 -10.97 13.55
N THR A 190 5.31 -10.88 13.44
CA THR A 190 6.14 -9.87 14.11
C THR A 190 6.74 -8.92 13.09
N CYS A 191 6.91 -7.67 13.49
CA CYS A 191 7.68 -6.69 12.71
C CYS A 191 9.15 -6.80 13.11
N ASP A 192 10.02 -7.09 12.16
CA ASP A 192 11.46 -7.21 12.37
C ASP A 192 12.25 -6.04 11.80
N TYR A 193 11.62 -5.19 10.97
CA TYR A 193 12.27 -4.06 10.32
C TYR A 193 11.27 -2.96 9.98
N ALA A 194 11.69 -1.71 10.05
CA ALA A 194 10.88 -0.57 9.65
C ALA A 194 11.72 0.55 9.03
N ILE A 195 11.17 1.17 8.00
CA ILE A 195 11.73 2.35 7.33
C ILE A 195 10.75 3.50 7.51
N ARG A 196 11.21 4.60 8.06
CA ARG A 196 10.39 5.81 8.14
C ARG A 196 10.17 6.40 6.75
N ILE A 197 8.92 6.68 6.42
CA ILE A 197 8.57 7.38 5.20
C ILE A 197 8.91 8.86 5.38
N ARG A 198 9.64 9.39 4.43
CA ARG A 198 10.10 10.76 4.47
C ARG A 198 9.01 11.69 3.89
N ASN A 199 8.50 12.58 4.74
CA ASN A 199 7.55 13.62 4.36
C ASN A 199 8.28 14.97 4.33
N ASP A 200 9.15 15.17 3.36
CA ASP A 200 10.00 16.37 3.31
C ASP A 200 9.37 17.55 2.56
N THR A 201 8.21 17.37 2.00
CA THR A 201 7.49 18.45 1.36
C THR A 201 6.49 19.05 2.34
N PRO A 202 6.32 20.38 2.35
CA PRO A 202 5.30 21.03 3.19
C PRO A 202 3.88 20.56 2.87
N ASP A 203 3.68 19.99 1.70
CA ASP A 203 2.44 19.36 1.29
C ASP A 203 2.56 17.88 1.67
N THR A 204 1.80 17.42 2.63
CA THR A 204 1.77 16.04 3.10
C THR A 204 1.59 15.08 1.95
N VAL A 205 2.69 14.46 1.54
CA VAL A 205 2.65 13.40 0.53
C VAL A 205 2.09 12.16 1.19
N ARG A 206 0.93 11.73 0.75
CA ARG A 206 0.31 10.50 1.24
C ARG A 206 0.88 9.33 0.47
N SER A 207 1.41 8.34 1.20
CA SER A 207 1.86 7.08 0.61
C SER A 207 0.68 6.18 0.29
N HIS A 208 0.62 5.64 -0.92
CA HIS A 208 -0.46 4.77 -1.35
C HIS A 208 -0.04 3.33 -1.47
N ASP A 209 0.96 3.02 -2.29
CA ASP A 209 1.41 1.65 -2.49
C ASP A 209 2.92 1.58 -2.64
N MET A 210 3.47 0.37 -2.65
CA MET A 210 4.89 0.14 -2.76
C MET A 210 5.18 -1.11 -3.58
N THR A 211 6.35 -1.11 -4.22
CA THR A 211 6.87 -2.28 -4.92
C THR A 211 8.38 -2.33 -4.84
N PHE A 212 8.98 -3.48 -5.13
CA PHE A 212 10.41 -3.63 -5.33
C PHE A 212 10.74 -3.66 -6.82
N ASP A 213 11.83 -3.00 -7.21
CA ASP A 213 12.40 -3.18 -8.55
C ASP A 213 13.30 -4.42 -8.61
N ASP A 214 13.80 -4.74 -9.80
CA ASP A 214 14.70 -5.88 -10.03
C ASP A 214 16.09 -5.74 -9.38
N GLN A 215 16.41 -4.56 -8.90
CA GLN A 215 17.63 -4.27 -8.14
C GLN A 215 17.41 -4.38 -6.61
N GLY A 216 16.16 -4.62 -6.19
CA GLY A 216 15.77 -4.73 -4.78
C GLY A 216 15.58 -3.39 -4.07
N PHE A 217 15.43 -2.28 -4.79
CA PHE A 217 15.03 -1.00 -4.21
C PHE A 217 13.53 -0.90 -4.06
N ILE A 218 13.09 -0.23 -3.00
CA ILE A 218 11.67 0.06 -2.79
C ILE A 218 11.27 1.30 -3.58
N TRP A 219 10.16 1.19 -4.29
CA TRP A 219 9.48 2.32 -4.88
C TRP A 219 8.14 2.52 -4.19
N LEU A 220 7.91 3.72 -3.72
CA LEU A 220 6.72 4.12 -2.99
C LEU A 220 5.88 5.04 -3.88
N ALA A 221 4.65 4.64 -4.17
CA ALA A 221 3.68 5.52 -4.81
C ALA A 221 3.22 6.59 -3.82
N THR A 222 3.21 7.82 -4.28
CA THR A 222 2.83 8.97 -3.45
C THR A 222 1.80 9.81 -4.19
N ALA A 223 0.84 10.35 -3.48
CA ALA A 223 -0.10 11.32 -4.03
C ALA A 223 -0.04 12.61 -3.24
N ASN A 224 -0.03 13.71 -3.96
CA ASN A 224 -0.12 15.01 -3.36
C ASN A 224 -1.52 15.58 -3.60
N SER A 225 -2.27 15.77 -2.53
CA SER A 225 -3.63 16.28 -2.60
C SER A 225 -3.73 17.80 -2.75
N SER A 226 -2.63 18.54 -2.60
CA SER A 226 -2.63 20.00 -2.55
C SER A 226 -2.21 20.69 -3.84
N LYS A 227 -1.51 19.97 -4.74
CA LYS A 227 -1.09 20.54 -6.04
C LYS A 227 -2.07 20.22 -7.13
N SER A 228 -2.25 21.18 -8.04
CA SER A 228 -3.00 20.93 -9.23
C SER A 228 -2.22 19.98 -10.13
N TYR A 229 -2.93 19.12 -10.82
CA TYR A 229 -2.38 18.23 -11.81
C TYR A 229 -1.54 18.93 -12.90
N ALA A 230 -1.90 20.17 -13.25
CA ALA A 230 -1.18 20.98 -14.23
C ALA A 230 0.25 21.36 -13.79
N GLU A 231 0.53 21.33 -12.49
CA GLU A 231 1.83 21.71 -11.92
C GLU A 231 2.82 20.56 -11.83
N GLY A 232 2.40 19.36 -12.22
CA GLY A 232 3.16 18.14 -11.99
C GLY A 232 3.08 17.68 -10.53
N VAL A 233 2.91 16.40 -10.32
CA VAL A 233 2.69 15.81 -9.00
C VAL A 233 3.81 14.83 -8.71
N GLN A 234 4.34 14.86 -7.49
CA GLN A 234 5.25 13.82 -7.04
C GLN A 234 4.49 12.48 -7.06
N GLY A 235 4.92 11.56 -7.93
CA GLY A 235 4.25 10.28 -8.13
C GLY A 235 4.90 9.13 -7.43
N MET A 236 6.23 9.13 -7.33
CA MET A 236 6.96 8.03 -6.70
C MET A 236 8.25 8.51 -6.02
N SER A 237 8.72 7.72 -5.05
CA SER A 237 10.04 7.89 -4.43
C SER A 237 10.75 6.55 -4.33
N LYS A 238 12.04 6.53 -4.67
CA LYS A 238 12.92 5.36 -4.56
C LYS A 238 13.62 5.36 -3.21
N TYR A 239 13.59 4.25 -2.50
CA TYR A 239 14.24 4.05 -1.21
C TYR A 239 15.28 2.93 -1.28
N ASP A 240 16.39 3.11 -0.59
CA ASP A 240 17.27 2.00 -0.24
C ASP A 240 16.64 1.22 0.94
N PRO A 241 16.28 -0.06 0.77
CA PRO A 241 15.69 -0.83 1.85
C PRO A 241 16.64 -1.10 3.03
N LYS A 242 17.95 -0.95 2.85
CA LYS A 242 18.95 -1.20 3.90
C LYS A 242 19.19 0.01 4.79
N THR A 243 19.14 1.21 4.21
CA THR A 243 19.47 2.45 4.91
C THR A 243 18.24 3.30 5.20
N GLY A 244 17.14 3.10 4.47
CA GLY A 244 15.95 3.95 4.49
C GLY A 244 16.15 5.31 3.81
N GLU A 245 17.29 5.50 3.11
CA GLU A 245 17.52 6.74 2.37
C GLU A 245 16.66 6.84 1.13
N VAL A 246 16.15 8.05 0.86
CA VAL A 246 15.51 8.39 -0.42
C VAL A 246 16.60 8.62 -1.46
N LEU A 247 16.62 7.79 -2.48
CA LEU A 247 17.62 7.84 -3.55
C LEU A 247 17.18 8.68 -4.74
N GLU A 248 15.88 8.74 -5.00
CA GLU A 248 15.31 9.42 -6.16
C GLU A 248 13.86 9.79 -5.90
N GLN A 249 13.41 10.91 -6.47
CA GLN A 249 12.01 11.31 -6.51
C GLN A 249 11.56 11.47 -7.95
N VAL A 250 10.33 11.05 -8.24
CA VAL A 250 9.75 11.09 -9.58
C VAL A 250 8.52 11.96 -9.59
N THR A 251 8.52 12.94 -10.48
CA THR A 251 7.37 13.79 -10.77
C THR A 251 6.65 13.27 -12.01
N LEU A 252 5.37 13.03 -11.88
CA LEU A 252 4.52 12.65 -12.99
C LEU A 252 4.22 13.87 -13.87
N GLU A 253 4.30 13.68 -15.17
CA GLU A 253 3.93 14.73 -16.11
C GLU A 253 2.41 14.96 -16.13
N PRO A 254 1.98 16.19 -16.49
CA PRO A 254 0.59 16.48 -16.76
C PRO A 254 0.00 15.49 -17.78
N GLY A 255 -1.17 14.95 -17.54
CA GLY A 255 -1.81 13.92 -18.38
C GLY A 255 -1.58 12.48 -17.88
N SER A 256 -0.74 12.28 -16.87
CA SER A 256 -0.53 10.97 -16.24
C SER A 256 -1.72 10.51 -15.39
N CYS A 257 -1.87 9.20 -15.22
CA CYS A 257 -2.81 8.60 -14.29
C CYS A 257 -2.33 8.74 -12.83
N ASP A 258 -3.27 8.74 -11.89
CA ASP A 258 -3.00 8.84 -10.46
C ASP A 258 -2.55 7.48 -9.89
N PRO A 259 -1.32 7.32 -9.38
CA PRO A 259 -0.81 6.03 -8.95
C PRO A 259 -1.30 5.67 -7.52
N HIS A 260 -2.42 4.97 -7.42
CA HIS A 260 -2.87 4.39 -6.15
C HIS A 260 -2.19 3.05 -5.86
N GLY A 261 -2.32 2.08 -6.76
CA GLY A 261 -1.58 0.83 -6.68
C GLY A 261 -0.29 0.89 -7.47
N LEU A 262 0.72 0.14 -7.03
CA LEU A 262 2.03 0.09 -7.68
C LEU A 262 2.60 -1.33 -7.67
N GLY A 263 3.07 -1.78 -8.84
CA GLY A 263 3.81 -3.03 -9.01
C GLY A 263 4.95 -2.86 -10.01
N PHE A 264 5.85 -3.83 -10.05
CA PHE A 264 6.97 -3.86 -10.99
C PHE A 264 6.99 -5.19 -11.73
N TYR A 265 7.06 -5.16 -13.04
CA TYR A 265 7.08 -6.36 -13.86
C TYR A 265 7.85 -6.15 -15.16
N ARG A 266 8.82 -7.03 -15.43
CA ARG A 266 9.65 -7.00 -16.67
C ARG A 266 10.25 -5.63 -16.97
N GLY A 267 10.82 -5.01 -15.95
CA GLY A 267 11.49 -3.70 -16.08
C GLY A 267 10.54 -2.50 -16.20
N ALA A 268 9.24 -2.68 -15.94
CA ALA A 268 8.27 -1.61 -16.00
C ALA A 268 7.45 -1.49 -14.71
N PHE A 269 7.15 -0.26 -14.30
CA PHE A 269 6.18 0.00 -13.24
C PHE A 269 4.77 -0.06 -13.81
N ILE A 270 3.89 -0.70 -13.06
CA ILE A 270 2.46 -0.81 -13.36
C ILE A 270 1.70 -0.18 -12.20
N GLY A 271 0.72 0.66 -12.51
CA GLY A 271 -0.12 1.29 -11.51
C GLY A 271 -1.60 1.05 -11.76
N CYS A 272 -2.43 1.33 -10.77
CA CYS A 272 -3.86 1.49 -10.93
C CYS A 272 -4.30 2.87 -10.45
N ASP A 273 -5.31 3.42 -11.12
CA ASP A 273 -5.84 4.75 -10.89
C ASP A 273 -7.23 4.64 -10.27
N ALA A 274 -7.37 5.04 -9.02
CA ALA A 274 -8.66 5.06 -8.36
C ALA A 274 -9.53 6.24 -8.79
N GLY A 275 -8.99 7.24 -9.48
CA GLY A 275 -9.74 8.40 -9.96
C GLY A 275 -10.27 9.31 -8.84
N HIS A 276 -9.56 9.38 -7.71
CA HIS A 276 -10.09 10.01 -6.50
C HIS A 276 -9.47 11.35 -6.14
N HIS A 277 -8.23 11.58 -6.50
CA HIS A 277 -7.55 12.79 -6.05
C HIS A 277 -8.00 14.03 -6.82
N PRO A 278 -8.25 15.15 -6.12
CA PRO A 278 -8.59 16.42 -6.77
C PRO A 278 -7.54 16.84 -7.79
N GLY A 279 -7.98 17.31 -8.93
CA GLY A 279 -7.11 17.82 -9.98
C GLY A 279 -6.59 16.79 -10.97
N TRP A 280 -6.81 15.50 -10.76
CA TRP A 280 -6.50 14.48 -11.75
C TRP A 280 -7.57 14.45 -12.84
N PRO A 281 -7.17 14.46 -14.12
CA PRO A 281 -8.14 14.48 -15.19
C PRO A 281 -8.81 13.12 -15.29
N ASP A 282 -10.01 13.04 -14.82
CA ASP A 282 -10.89 11.92 -15.10
C ASP A 282 -11.78 12.25 -16.31
N LYS A 283 -11.35 11.83 -17.47
CA LYS A 283 -12.11 12.02 -18.70
C LYS A 283 -13.17 10.93 -18.90
N ASP A 284 -13.09 9.86 -18.12
CA ASP A 284 -13.94 8.67 -18.28
C ASP A 284 -15.00 8.55 -17.17
N GLY A 285 -15.06 9.51 -16.26
CA GLY A 285 -15.93 9.53 -15.08
C GLY A 285 -15.18 9.17 -13.77
N PRO A 286 -15.67 9.67 -12.63
CA PRO A 286 -15.02 9.49 -11.36
C PRO A 286 -14.96 8.01 -10.95
N GLY A 287 -13.80 7.55 -10.51
CA GLY A 287 -13.58 6.20 -10.01
C GLY A 287 -13.40 5.12 -11.08
N VAL A 288 -13.52 5.45 -12.36
CA VAL A 288 -13.22 4.51 -13.45
C VAL A 288 -11.73 4.36 -13.61
N GLY A 289 -11.15 3.45 -12.86
CA GLY A 289 -9.71 3.29 -12.79
C GLY A 289 -9.09 2.59 -13.99
N TRP A 290 -8.00 3.14 -14.46
CA TRP A 290 -7.14 2.51 -15.44
C TRP A 290 -6.05 1.69 -14.77
N ILE A 291 -5.69 0.57 -15.35
CA ILE A 291 -4.39 -0.06 -15.16
C ILE A 291 -3.47 0.55 -16.21
N PHE A 292 -2.32 1.01 -15.76
CA PHE A 292 -1.40 1.78 -16.61
C PHE A 292 0.06 1.42 -16.35
N ARG A 293 0.89 1.70 -17.32
CA ARG A 293 2.34 1.62 -17.22
C ARG A 293 2.91 3.00 -16.88
N ILE A 294 3.93 3.03 -16.02
CA ILE A 294 4.69 4.23 -15.69
C ILE A 294 6.05 4.12 -16.38
N GLU A 295 6.40 5.12 -17.16
CA GLU A 295 7.65 5.22 -17.91
C GLU A 295 8.49 6.36 -17.37
N LEU A 296 9.66 6.04 -16.82
CA LEU A 296 10.66 7.02 -16.37
C LEU A 296 11.31 7.67 -17.60
N ILE A 297 11.47 9.01 -17.61
CA ILE A 297 12.01 9.80 -18.71
C ILE A 297 13.05 10.82 -18.22
#